data_b173aad73859452f12fa5008bd18c155
#
_entry.id   b173aad73859452f12fa5008bd18c155
#
_cell.length_a   1.000
_cell.length_b   1.000
_cell.length_c   1.000
_cell.angle_alpha   90.00
_cell.angle_beta   90.00
_cell.angle_gamma   90.00
#
_symmetry.space_group_name_H-M   'P 1'
#
loop_
_entity.id
_entity.type
_entity.pdbx_description
1 polymer ?
#
loop_
_entity_poly.entity_id
_entity_poly.type
_entity_poly.pdbx_seq_one_letter_code
_entity_poly.pdbx_strand_id
1 'polypeptide(L)'
;MPAYFDPSLIDQLTGYLIIDTNVLHSCFTDPKFFVDFMVITKNTQLLIDPIVRLEFMRGAYQENLYAEKRAFLEYDKFYIMTDHYQMYKDLYDRALSISRIYSHHGKPDLKLGDLFIIARMAIYKSRVILATMDKDDFGTLLFNRIGIATFTREKKDKHVQKDIIEVTQFLRFDQKQCDECFGRLPKR
;
A
#
# COMPACT_ATOMS: atom_id res chain seq x y z
N MET A 1 -20.82 -8.38 -7.50
CA MET A 1 -20.07 -9.49 -8.13
C MET A 1 -18.92 -9.84 -7.23
N PRO A 2 -18.44 -11.10 -7.17
CA PRO A 2 -17.23 -11.43 -6.40
C PRO A 2 -16.00 -10.72 -6.99
N ALA A 3 -14.93 -10.60 -6.19
CA ALA A 3 -13.65 -10.12 -6.70
C ALA A 3 -13.15 -11.04 -7.82
N TYR A 4 -12.58 -10.44 -8.87
CA TYR A 4 -11.94 -11.19 -9.95
C TYR A 4 -10.42 -11.11 -9.79
N PHE A 5 -9.77 -12.25 -9.71
CA PHE A 5 -8.32 -12.38 -9.60
C PHE A 5 -7.87 -13.77 -10.09
N ASP A 6 -6.60 -13.88 -10.45
CA ASP A 6 -6.00 -15.19 -10.73
C ASP A 6 -5.91 -15.99 -9.42
N PRO A 7 -6.48 -17.21 -9.34
CA PRO A 7 -6.41 -18.03 -8.13
C PRO A 7 -4.99 -18.27 -7.63
N SER A 8 -4.00 -18.34 -8.53
CA SER A 8 -2.58 -18.49 -8.16
C SER A 8 -2.04 -17.32 -7.34
N LEU A 9 -2.71 -16.17 -7.37
CA LEU A 9 -2.34 -15.00 -6.58
C LEU A 9 -2.36 -15.30 -5.08
N ILE A 10 -3.34 -16.09 -4.60
CA ILE A 10 -3.43 -16.47 -3.18
C ILE A 10 -2.16 -17.20 -2.71
N ASP A 11 -1.63 -18.07 -3.57
CA ASP A 11 -0.43 -18.87 -3.24
C ASP A 11 0.85 -18.03 -3.32
N GLN A 12 0.84 -16.96 -4.12
CA GLN A 12 1.95 -16.02 -4.24
C GLN A 12 1.96 -14.98 -3.11
N LEU A 13 0.80 -14.69 -2.51
CA LEU A 13 0.64 -13.77 -1.39
C LEU A 13 0.89 -14.50 -0.07
N THR A 14 2.17 -14.57 0.33
CA THR A 14 2.60 -15.19 1.58
C THR A 14 3.50 -14.24 2.38
N GLY A 15 3.56 -14.43 3.70
CA GLY A 15 4.41 -13.63 4.58
C GLY A 15 3.74 -12.30 4.98
N TYR A 16 4.39 -11.19 4.70
CA TYR A 16 3.95 -9.86 5.16
C TYR A 16 3.44 -9.00 4.00
N LEU A 17 2.30 -8.35 4.21
CA LEU A 17 1.66 -7.47 3.24
C LEU A 17 1.42 -6.09 3.85
N ILE A 18 2.12 -5.06 3.37
CA ILE A 18 1.82 -3.67 3.70
C ILE A 18 0.57 -3.25 2.90
N ILE A 19 -0.38 -2.65 3.60
CA ILE A 19 -1.61 -2.13 2.98
C ILE A 19 -1.45 -0.62 2.83
N ASP A 20 -1.64 -0.13 1.61
CA ASP A 20 -1.67 1.31 1.34
C ASP A 20 -2.98 1.96 1.85
N THR A 21 -2.96 3.26 2.07
CA THR A 21 -4.07 4.04 2.63
C THR A 21 -5.36 3.89 1.81
N ASN A 22 -5.27 3.86 0.48
CA ASN A 22 -6.43 3.70 -0.40
C ASN A 22 -7.09 2.32 -0.24
N VAL A 23 -6.31 1.24 -0.14
CA VAL A 23 -6.83 -0.11 0.11
C VAL A 23 -7.44 -0.21 1.52
N LEU A 24 -6.76 0.38 2.54
CA LEU A 24 -7.26 0.39 3.91
C LEU A 24 -8.59 1.15 4.02
N HIS A 25 -8.74 2.28 3.31
CA HIS A 25 -9.99 3.00 3.22
C HIS A 25 -11.12 2.19 2.58
N SER A 26 -10.84 1.47 1.48
CA SER A 26 -11.83 0.60 0.85
C SER A 26 -12.23 -0.55 1.77
N CYS A 27 -11.29 -1.15 2.49
CA CYS A 27 -11.60 -2.15 3.53
C CYS A 27 -12.52 -1.59 4.64
N PHE A 28 -12.31 -0.35 5.06
CA PHE A 28 -13.12 0.28 6.10
C PHE A 28 -14.52 0.68 5.62
N THR A 29 -14.64 1.19 4.40
CA THR A 29 -15.89 1.76 3.90
C THR A 29 -16.79 0.77 3.16
N ASP A 30 -16.24 -0.38 2.75
CA ASP A 30 -16.98 -1.41 2.00
C ASP A 30 -16.76 -2.80 2.63
N PRO A 31 -17.75 -3.30 3.41
CA PRO A 31 -17.65 -4.62 4.05
C PRO A 31 -17.45 -5.76 3.05
N LYS A 32 -17.98 -5.66 1.83
CA LYS A 32 -17.81 -6.68 0.80
C LYS A 32 -16.38 -6.69 0.28
N PHE A 33 -15.82 -5.51 -0.02
CA PHE A 33 -14.41 -5.37 -0.38
C PHE A 33 -13.52 -5.98 0.71
N PHE A 34 -13.80 -5.67 1.97
CA PHE A 34 -13.05 -6.18 3.11
C PHE A 34 -13.05 -7.72 3.14
N VAL A 35 -14.23 -8.36 3.03
CA VAL A 35 -14.34 -9.83 3.04
C VAL A 35 -13.57 -10.44 1.86
N ASP A 36 -13.77 -9.92 0.65
CA ASP A 36 -13.08 -10.42 -0.55
C ASP A 36 -11.54 -10.23 -0.43
N PHE A 37 -11.09 -9.08 0.09
CA PHE A 37 -9.67 -8.81 0.34
C PHE A 37 -9.07 -9.78 1.37
N MET A 38 -9.79 -10.09 2.45
CA MET A 38 -9.37 -11.07 3.46
C MET A 38 -9.22 -12.48 2.88
N VAL A 39 -10.09 -12.88 1.95
CA VAL A 39 -9.99 -14.17 1.25
C VAL A 39 -8.71 -14.22 0.41
N ILE A 40 -8.43 -13.17 -0.37
CA ILE A 40 -7.25 -13.11 -1.24
C ILE A 40 -5.97 -13.12 -0.40
N THR A 41 -5.97 -12.41 0.73
CA THR A 41 -4.79 -12.23 1.59
C THR A 41 -4.74 -13.20 2.78
N LYS A 42 -5.47 -14.32 2.72
CA LYS A 42 -5.61 -15.25 3.86
C LYS A 42 -4.28 -15.81 4.39
N ASN A 43 -3.27 -15.95 3.51
CA ASN A 43 -1.96 -16.50 3.83
C ASN A 43 -0.92 -15.43 4.23
N THR A 44 -1.35 -14.16 4.41
CA THR A 44 -0.46 -13.05 4.76
C THR A 44 -0.80 -12.46 6.13
N GLN A 45 0.21 -11.91 6.81
CA GLN A 45 0.03 -10.97 7.91
C GLN A 45 -0.06 -9.56 7.32
N LEU A 46 -1.15 -8.85 7.63
CA LEU A 46 -1.40 -7.50 7.13
C LEU A 46 -0.69 -6.48 8.01
N LEU A 47 0.16 -5.65 7.41
CA LEU A 47 0.95 -4.63 8.09
C LEU A 47 0.38 -3.24 7.80
N ILE A 48 0.16 -2.47 8.85
CA ILE A 48 -0.22 -1.06 8.78
C ILE A 48 1.01 -0.20 9.12
N ASP A 49 1.57 0.45 8.12
CA ASP A 49 2.68 1.39 8.30
C ASP A 49 2.23 2.60 9.14
N PRO A 50 3.08 3.17 10.00
CA PRO A 50 2.76 4.37 10.77
C PRO A 50 2.25 5.55 9.92
N ILE A 51 2.79 5.74 8.70
CA ILE A 51 2.33 6.79 7.79
C ILE A 51 0.92 6.49 7.26
N VAL A 52 0.64 5.25 6.89
CA VAL A 52 -0.69 4.79 6.45
C VAL A 52 -1.70 4.96 7.57
N ARG A 53 -1.33 4.59 8.81
CA ARG A 53 -2.18 4.82 9.99
C ARG A 53 -2.51 6.30 10.17
N LEU A 54 -1.50 7.18 10.06
CA LEU A 54 -1.68 8.62 10.20
C LEU A 54 -2.62 9.16 9.12
N GLU A 55 -2.42 8.78 7.86
CA GLU A 55 -3.26 9.19 6.74
C GLU A 55 -4.69 8.66 6.87
N PHE A 56 -4.86 7.40 7.27
CA PHE A 56 -6.17 6.80 7.50
C PHE A 56 -6.94 7.51 8.61
N MET A 57 -6.27 7.87 9.70
CA MET A 57 -6.89 8.59 10.83
C MET A 57 -7.10 10.08 10.54
N ARG A 58 -6.37 10.64 9.55
CA ARG A 58 -6.49 12.05 9.18
C ARG A 58 -7.93 12.39 8.75
N GLY A 59 -8.44 13.50 9.21
CA GLY A 59 -9.81 13.95 8.93
C GLY A 59 -10.89 13.28 9.78
N ALA A 60 -10.55 12.36 10.68
CA ALA A 60 -11.46 11.78 11.66
C ALA A 60 -11.65 12.73 12.87
N TYR A 61 -12.19 13.92 12.61
CA TYR A 61 -12.41 14.95 13.64
C TYR A 61 -13.73 14.75 14.43
N GLN A 62 -14.64 13.95 13.91
CA GLN A 62 -15.85 13.54 14.64
C GLN A 62 -15.50 12.36 15.55
N GLU A 63 -15.90 12.43 16.83
CA GLU A 63 -15.53 11.45 17.84
C GLU A 63 -15.97 10.02 17.46
N ASN A 64 -17.18 9.88 16.93
CA ASN A 64 -17.70 8.58 16.47
C ASN A 64 -16.84 7.99 15.35
N LEU A 65 -16.52 8.79 14.32
CA LEU A 65 -15.70 8.34 13.20
C LEU A 65 -14.27 7.97 13.65
N TYR A 66 -13.73 8.73 14.62
CA TYR A 66 -12.42 8.41 15.19
C TYR A 66 -12.45 7.07 15.94
N ALA A 67 -13.48 6.83 16.76
CA ALA A 67 -13.66 5.58 17.49
C ALA A 67 -13.85 4.38 16.53
N GLU A 68 -14.67 4.55 15.48
CA GLU A 68 -14.91 3.51 14.47
C GLU A 68 -13.62 3.13 13.72
N LYS A 69 -12.86 4.12 13.26
CA LYS A 69 -11.57 3.88 12.58
C LYS A 69 -10.55 3.22 13.49
N ARG A 70 -10.51 3.64 14.78
CA ARG A 70 -9.63 3.05 15.77
C ARG A 70 -9.99 1.59 16.01
N ALA A 71 -11.26 1.29 16.24
CA ALA A 71 -11.75 -0.09 16.43
C ALA A 71 -11.46 -0.97 15.21
N PHE A 72 -11.60 -0.42 14.00
CA PHE A 72 -11.25 -1.14 12.77
C PHE A 72 -9.77 -1.52 12.72
N LEU A 73 -8.86 -0.65 13.15
CA LEU A 73 -7.43 -0.93 13.19
C LEU A 73 -7.02 -1.98 14.26
N GLU A 74 -7.90 -2.27 15.22
CA GLU A 74 -7.72 -3.29 16.26
C GLU A 74 -8.11 -4.72 15.77
N TYR A 75 -8.50 -4.87 14.49
CA TYR A 75 -8.81 -6.17 13.92
C TYR A 75 -7.59 -7.11 13.96
N ASP A 76 -7.76 -8.32 14.46
CA ASP A 76 -6.68 -9.27 14.81
C ASP A 76 -5.68 -9.55 13.67
N LYS A 77 -6.10 -9.43 12.42
CA LYS A 77 -5.23 -9.65 11.26
C LYS A 77 -4.35 -8.46 10.93
N PHE A 78 -4.63 -7.28 11.49
CA PHE A 78 -3.82 -6.09 11.30
C PHE A 78 -2.71 -6.03 12.34
N TYR A 79 -1.49 -5.83 11.89
CA TYR A 79 -0.37 -5.53 12.74
C TYR A 79 0.08 -4.08 12.49
N ILE A 80 -0.10 -3.22 13.48
CA ILE A 80 0.36 -1.83 13.42
C ILE A 80 1.87 -1.84 13.68
N MET A 81 2.62 -1.43 12.68
CA MET A 81 4.08 -1.36 12.78
C MET A 81 4.49 -0.25 13.76
N THR A 82 5.54 -0.52 14.52
CA THR A 82 6.17 0.46 15.41
C THR A 82 7.62 0.64 15.03
N ASP A 83 8.07 1.89 14.97
CA ASP A 83 9.44 2.22 14.63
C ASP A 83 10.19 2.68 15.88
N HIS A 84 11.42 2.21 16.04
CA HIS A 84 12.37 2.78 17.00
C HIS A 84 13.25 3.85 16.32
N TYR A 85 13.97 4.63 17.08
CA TYR A 85 14.74 5.79 16.59
C TYR A 85 15.67 5.46 15.41
N GLN A 86 16.42 4.35 15.47
CA GLN A 86 17.33 3.97 14.38
C GLN A 86 16.57 3.65 13.09
N MET A 87 15.42 3.00 13.20
CA MET A 87 14.57 2.71 12.06
C MET A 87 14.06 3.99 11.36
N TYR A 88 13.71 5.03 12.14
CA TYR A 88 13.32 6.32 11.57
C TYR A 88 14.45 6.97 10.77
N LYS A 89 15.69 6.93 11.29
CA LYS A 89 16.86 7.45 10.61
C LYS A 89 17.07 6.71 9.28
N ASP A 90 17.10 5.39 9.32
CA ASP A 90 17.33 4.56 8.13
C ASP A 90 16.22 4.78 7.08
N LEU A 91 14.98 4.90 7.53
CA LEU A 91 13.82 5.17 6.69
C LEU A 91 13.92 6.55 6.00
N TYR A 92 14.32 7.58 6.76
CA TYR A 92 14.49 8.93 6.24
C TYR A 92 15.61 8.99 5.20
N ASP A 93 16.78 8.42 5.50
CA ASP A 93 17.92 8.38 4.58
C ASP A 93 17.57 7.60 3.30
N ARG A 94 16.81 6.52 3.43
CA ARG A 94 16.31 5.74 2.29
C ARG A 94 15.30 6.52 1.47
N ALA A 95 14.38 7.24 2.12
CA ALA A 95 13.39 8.09 1.44
C ALA A 95 14.06 9.20 0.63
N LEU A 96 15.07 9.88 1.18
CA LEU A 96 15.85 10.88 0.44
C LEU A 96 16.52 10.27 -0.80
N SER A 97 17.06 9.08 -0.65
CA SER A 97 17.71 8.37 -1.74
C SER A 97 16.73 8.01 -2.86
N ILE A 98 15.55 7.49 -2.50
CA ILE A 98 14.47 7.13 -3.46
C ILE A 98 13.91 8.38 -4.13
N SER A 99 13.72 9.49 -3.39
CA SER A 99 13.28 10.77 -3.95
C SER A 99 14.19 11.23 -5.09
N ARG A 100 15.52 11.06 -4.96
CA ARG A 100 16.47 11.37 -6.05
C ARG A 100 16.26 10.48 -7.28
N ILE A 101 15.98 9.20 -7.10
CA ILE A 101 15.69 8.29 -8.21
C ILE A 101 14.44 8.75 -8.95
N TYR A 102 13.34 9.00 -8.22
CA TYR A 102 12.07 9.42 -8.82
C TYR A 102 12.19 10.78 -9.53
N SER A 103 12.88 11.75 -8.92
CA SER A 103 13.15 13.06 -9.54
C SER A 103 13.96 12.91 -10.83
N HIS A 104 14.97 12.04 -10.85
CA HIS A 104 15.77 11.77 -12.04
C HIS A 104 14.95 11.13 -13.18
N HIS A 105 13.90 10.39 -12.83
CA HIS A 105 12.97 9.76 -13.78
C HIS A 105 11.72 10.59 -14.07
N GLY A 106 11.74 11.90 -13.77
CA GLY A 106 10.67 12.84 -14.12
C GLY A 106 9.44 12.80 -13.21
N LYS A 107 9.56 12.23 -12.01
CA LYS A 107 8.52 12.19 -10.97
C LYS A 107 8.98 12.91 -9.69
N PRO A 108 9.23 14.22 -9.71
CA PRO A 108 9.71 14.96 -8.53
C PRO A 108 8.65 15.10 -7.42
N ASP A 109 7.36 15.01 -7.78
CA ASP A 109 6.23 15.32 -6.92
C ASP A 109 5.61 14.07 -6.25
N LEU A 110 6.42 13.01 -6.05
CA LEU A 110 5.96 11.83 -5.32
C LEU A 110 5.50 12.25 -3.91
N LYS A 111 4.28 11.83 -3.53
CA LYS A 111 3.73 12.18 -2.23
C LYS A 111 4.60 11.65 -1.10
N LEU A 112 4.63 12.38 0.01
CA LEU A 112 5.49 12.02 1.15
C LEU A 112 5.11 10.64 1.73
N GLY A 113 3.82 10.32 1.82
CA GLY A 113 3.34 9.02 2.29
C GLY A 113 3.86 7.88 1.42
N ASP A 114 3.70 8.02 0.09
CA ASP A 114 4.15 7.01 -0.88
C ASP A 114 5.67 6.84 -0.83
N LEU A 115 6.41 7.96 -0.71
CA LEU A 115 7.86 7.94 -0.57
C LEU A 115 8.32 7.15 0.66
N PHE A 116 7.65 7.31 1.80
CA PHE A 116 7.95 6.55 3.03
C PHE A 116 7.59 5.07 2.88
N ILE A 117 6.48 4.74 2.23
CA ILE A 117 6.11 3.35 1.94
C ILE A 117 7.18 2.69 1.05
N ILE A 118 7.61 3.36 -0.02
CA ILE A 118 8.66 2.85 -0.92
C ILE A 118 9.98 2.66 -0.16
N ALA A 119 10.36 3.62 0.70
CA ALA A 119 11.55 3.51 1.54
C ALA A 119 11.47 2.31 2.49
N ARG A 120 10.30 2.06 3.08
CA ARG A 120 10.03 0.88 3.92
C ARG A 120 10.20 -0.41 3.12
N MET A 121 9.60 -0.46 1.93
CA MET A 121 9.75 -1.60 1.02
C MET A 121 11.21 -1.86 0.66
N ALA A 122 12.00 -0.80 0.43
CA ALA A 122 13.43 -0.91 0.14
C ALA A 122 14.26 -1.42 1.33
N ILE A 123 13.86 -1.12 2.57
CA ILE A 123 14.51 -1.66 3.77
C ILE A 123 14.18 -3.15 3.95
N TYR A 124 12.91 -3.53 3.79
CA TYR A 124 12.47 -4.92 3.97
C TYR A 124 12.67 -5.79 2.73
N LYS A 125 12.92 -5.18 1.56
CA LYS A 125 13.20 -5.85 0.29
C LYS A 125 12.07 -6.82 -0.12
N SER A 126 12.44 -8.03 -0.56
CA SER A 126 11.48 -9.05 -0.98
C SER A 126 10.66 -9.70 0.15
N ARG A 127 10.92 -9.32 1.41
CA ARG A 127 10.21 -9.90 2.58
C ARG A 127 8.79 -9.40 2.73
N VAL A 128 8.47 -8.27 2.11
CA VAL A 128 7.15 -7.67 2.17
C VAL A 128 6.59 -7.44 0.77
N ILE A 129 5.29 -7.49 0.68
CA ILE A 129 4.49 -7.17 -0.51
C ILE A 129 3.72 -5.90 -0.18
N LEU A 130 3.42 -5.07 -1.17
CA LEU A 130 2.56 -3.90 -1.06
C LEU A 130 1.24 -4.18 -1.77
N ALA A 131 0.11 -3.90 -1.12
CA ALA A 131 -1.20 -3.81 -1.74
C ALA A 131 -1.56 -2.33 -1.92
N THR A 132 -1.75 -1.88 -3.16
CA THR A 132 -2.12 -0.49 -3.48
C THR A 132 -3.08 -0.42 -4.66
N MET A 133 -3.90 0.63 -4.70
CA MET A 133 -4.72 1.01 -5.86
C MET A 133 -4.07 2.10 -6.71
N ASP A 134 -2.97 2.69 -6.22
CA ASP A 134 -2.24 3.71 -6.96
C ASP A 134 -1.36 3.05 -8.03
N LYS A 135 -1.61 3.42 -9.29
CA LYS A 135 -0.88 2.89 -10.45
C LYS A 135 0.29 3.79 -10.85
N ASP A 136 0.22 5.05 -10.47
CA ASP A 136 1.14 6.07 -10.96
C ASP A 136 2.36 6.21 -10.07
N ASP A 137 2.16 6.22 -8.74
CA ASP A 137 3.22 6.43 -7.77
C ASP A 137 4.04 5.15 -7.52
N PHE A 138 3.39 3.98 -7.56
CA PHE A 138 4.02 2.66 -7.42
C PHE A 138 4.19 1.93 -8.77
N GLY A 139 4.70 2.63 -9.77
CA GLY A 139 4.92 2.08 -11.10
C GLY A 139 6.09 1.08 -11.18
N THR A 140 6.36 0.58 -12.39
CA THR A 140 7.41 -0.42 -12.67
C THR A 140 8.84 0.06 -12.44
N LEU A 141 9.05 1.31 -12.01
CA LEU A 141 10.40 1.86 -11.80
C LEU A 141 11.18 1.10 -10.74
N LEU A 142 10.54 0.77 -9.61
CA LEU A 142 11.18 0.07 -8.48
C LEU A 142 10.41 -1.18 -8.03
N PHE A 143 9.38 -1.59 -8.78
CA PHE A 143 8.51 -2.68 -8.36
C PHE A 143 8.24 -3.69 -9.46
N ASN A 144 8.20 -4.95 -9.08
CA ASN A 144 7.65 -6.05 -9.85
C ASN A 144 6.21 -6.31 -9.40
N ARG A 145 5.28 -6.32 -10.35
CA ARG A 145 3.89 -6.67 -10.07
C ARG A 145 3.74 -8.18 -9.92
N ILE A 146 3.27 -8.64 -8.76
CA ILE A 146 2.97 -10.04 -8.48
C ILE A 146 1.63 -10.41 -9.14
N GLY A 147 0.63 -9.54 -8.98
CA GLY A 147 -0.69 -9.76 -9.54
C GLY A 147 -1.62 -8.59 -9.28
N ILE A 148 -2.87 -8.75 -9.72
CA ILE A 148 -3.95 -7.79 -9.54
C ILE A 148 -5.21 -8.50 -9.05
N ALA A 149 -6.01 -7.79 -8.25
CA ALA A 149 -7.39 -8.17 -7.95
C ALA A 149 -8.31 -7.01 -8.32
N THR A 150 -9.43 -7.33 -8.92
CA THR A 150 -10.44 -6.37 -9.33
C THR A 150 -11.69 -6.56 -8.48
N PHE A 151 -12.14 -5.50 -7.84
CA PHE A 151 -13.32 -5.48 -6.98
C PHE A 151 -14.38 -4.62 -7.62
N THR A 152 -15.63 -5.12 -7.60
CA THR A 152 -16.77 -4.35 -8.08
C THR A 152 -17.51 -3.76 -6.89
N ARG A 153 -17.60 -2.43 -6.84
CA ARG A 153 -18.26 -1.66 -5.80
C ARG A 153 -19.51 -0.99 -6.34
N GLU A 154 -20.63 -1.15 -5.66
CA GLU A 154 -21.85 -0.40 -5.97
C GLU A 154 -21.77 1.00 -5.34
N LYS A 155 -21.71 2.04 -6.15
CA LYS A 155 -21.88 3.41 -5.66
C LYS A 155 -23.33 3.84 -5.88
N LYS A 156 -24.03 4.05 -4.78
CA LYS A 156 -25.37 4.67 -4.81
C LYS A 156 -25.17 6.19 -4.86
N ASP A 157 -25.21 6.76 -6.02
CA ASP A 157 -25.42 8.20 -6.16
C ASP A 157 -26.91 8.48 -6.19
N LYS A 158 -27.35 9.69 -5.75
CA LYS A 158 -28.78 10.03 -5.53
C LYS A 158 -29.71 9.72 -6.72
N HIS A 159 -29.16 9.48 -7.91
CA HIS A 159 -29.96 9.27 -9.12
C HIS A 159 -29.47 8.14 -10.05
N VAL A 160 -28.33 7.50 -9.78
CA VAL A 160 -27.79 6.44 -10.64
C VAL A 160 -27.02 5.42 -9.80
N GLN A 161 -27.40 4.14 -9.93
CA GLN A 161 -26.60 3.04 -9.43
C GLN A 161 -25.50 2.76 -10.46
N LYS A 162 -24.24 3.01 -10.07
CA LYS A 162 -23.10 2.81 -10.96
C LYS A 162 -22.09 1.86 -10.29
N ASP A 163 -21.75 0.82 -11.01
CA ASP A 163 -20.66 -0.05 -10.59
C ASP A 163 -19.31 0.65 -10.79
N ILE A 164 -18.54 0.74 -9.74
CA ILE A 164 -17.15 1.21 -9.81
C ILE A 164 -16.25 -0.01 -9.73
N ILE A 165 -15.27 -0.07 -10.61
CA ILE A 165 -14.26 -1.10 -10.62
C ILE A 165 -13.02 -0.56 -9.90
N GLU A 166 -12.68 -1.13 -8.76
CA GLU A 166 -11.46 -0.86 -8.03
C GLU A 166 -10.42 -1.94 -8.32
N VAL A 167 -9.22 -1.55 -8.69
CA VAL A 167 -8.13 -2.47 -9.04
C VAL A 167 -7.03 -2.35 -8.00
N THR A 168 -6.82 -3.39 -7.21
CA THR A 168 -5.70 -3.49 -6.28
C THR A 168 -4.55 -4.22 -6.94
N GLN A 169 -3.36 -3.63 -6.91
CA GLN A 169 -2.11 -4.25 -7.35
C GLN A 169 -1.35 -4.79 -6.15
N PHE A 170 -0.70 -5.94 -6.34
CA PHE A 170 0.23 -6.53 -5.38
C PHE A 170 1.64 -6.43 -5.95
N LEU A 171 2.50 -5.70 -5.26
CA LEU A 171 3.80 -5.27 -5.73
C LEU A 171 4.91 -5.77 -4.81
N ARG A 172 6.02 -6.19 -5.40
CA ARG A 172 7.26 -6.54 -4.67
C ARG A 172 8.36 -5.58 -5.09
N PHE A 173 9.10 -5.08 -4.10
CA PHE A 173 10.23 -4.19 -4.36
C PHE A 173 11.34 -4.93 -5.12
N ASP A 174 11.85 -4.30 -6.19
CA ASP A 174 12.97 -4.80 -6.98
C ASP A 174 14.27 -4.11 -6.56
N GLN A 175 15.02 -4.78 -5.68
CA GLN A 175 16.30 -4.27 -5.20
C GLN A 175 17.32 -4.09 -6.33
N LYS A 176 17.37 -5.01 -7.30
CA LYS A 176 18.32 -4.94 -8.40
C LYS A 176 18.07 -3.69 -9.25
N GLN A 177 16.81 -3.45 -9.60
CA GLN A 177 16.42 -2.27 -10.37
C GLN A 177 16.68 -0.98 -9.59
N CYS A 178 16.44 -0.97 -8.28
CA CYS A 178 16.77 0.15 -7.41
C CYS A 178 18.27 0.47 -7.44
N ASP A 179 19.13 -0.55 -7.31
CA ASP A 179 20.59 -0.39 -7.34
C ASP A 179 21.08 0.12 -8.71
N GLU A 180 20.48 -0.37 -9.80
CA GLU A 180 20.77 0.12 -11.15
C GLU A 180 20.37 1.59 -11.33
N CYS A 181 19.18 1.99 -10.84
CA CYS A 181 18.74 3.38 -10.87
C CYS A 181 19.67 4.28 -10.05
N PHE A 182 20.12 3.81 -8.88
CA PHE A 182 21.12 4.52 -8.07
C PHE A 182 22.45 4.73 -8.82
N GLY A 183 22.94 3.70 -9.49
CA GLY A 183 24.19 3.75 -10.25
C GLY A 183 24.18 4.77 -11.40
N ARG A 184 22.99 5.11 -11.90
CA ARG A 184 22.79 6.09 -13.00
C ARG A 184 22.64 7.55 -12.51
N LEU A 185 22.49 7.76 -11.19
CA LEU A 185 22.38 9.12 -10.66
C LEU A 185 23.70 9.89 -10.87
N PRO A 186 23.64 11.21 -11.19
CA PRO A 186 24.83 12.04 -11.28
C PRO A 186 25.66 11.98 -9.99
N LYS A 187 26.94 11.69 -10.12
CA LYS A 187 27.89 11.78 -9.00
C LYS A 187 28.00 13.27 -8.62
N ARG A 188 27.86 13.56 -7.34
CA ARG A 188 28.13 14.90 -6.80
C ARG A 188 29.60 15.22 -6.88
#